data_065400872ea50c1128b3137d5fd16408
#
_entry.id   065400872ea50c1128b3137d5fd16408
#
_cell.length_a   1.000
_cell.length_b   1.000
_cell.length_c   1.000
_cell.angle_alpha   90.00
_cell.angle_beta   90.00
_cell.angle_gamma   90.00
#
_symmetry.space_group_name_H-M   'P 1'
#
loop_
_entity.id
_entity.type
_entity.pdbx_description
1 polymer ?
#
loop_
_entity_poly.entity_id
_entity_poly.type
_entity_poly.pdbx_seq_one_letter_code
_entity_poly.pdbx_strand_id
1 'polypeptide(L)'
;MAKRVLVVEDNELNLKLFCDLLRAHGYAAEPVRDGREAVARARDVAPELIIMDIQMPHVTGYELILELKADEALKAIPVMAVTAYAGREDEERIRGAGADAYVSKPISLARFMEAVRGLE
;
A
#
# COMPACT_ATOMS: atom_id res chain seq x y z
N MET A 1 -10.16 -4.83 -18.43
CA MET A 1 -8.72 -4.64 -18.15
C MET A 1 -8.44 -4.81 -16.67
N ALA A 2 -7.27 -5.35 -16.35
CA ALA A 2 -6.87 -5.54 -14.95
C ALA A 2 -6.59 -4.20 -14.29
N LYS A 3 -7.06 -4.03 -13.06
CA LYS A 3 -6.74 -2.84 -12.25
C LYS A 3 -5.29 -2.90 -11.79
N ARG A 4 -4.59 -1.80 -11.87
CA ARG A 4 -3.18 -1.71 -11.47
C ARG A 4 -3.07 -1.38 -9.99
N VAL A 5 -2.26 -2.17 -9.29
CA VAL A 5 -2.00 -1.99 -7.87
C VAL A 5 -0.50 -1.82 -7.66
N LEU A 6 -0.10 -0.71 -7.08
CA LEU A 6 1.30 -0.49 -6.71
C LEU A 6 1.52 -1.07 -5.32
N VAL A 7 2.50 -1.96 -5.18
CA VAL A 7 2.80 -2.61 -3.90
C VAL A 7 4.17 -2.15 -3.42
N VAL A 8 4.19 -1.37 -2.34
CA VAL A 8 5.43 -0.83 -1.77
C VAL A 8 5.76 -1.63 -0.50
N GLU A 9 6.76 -2.48 -0.59
CA GLU A 9 7.15 -3.41 0.47
C GLU A 9 8.61 -3.78 0.30
N ASP A 10 9.43 -3.58 1.33
CA ASP A 10 10.87 -3.87 1.25
C ASP A 10 11.22 -5.35 1.48
N ASN A 11 10.36 -6.10 2.16
CA ASN A 11 10.58 -7.52 2.38
C ASN A 11 10.21 -8.32 1.13
N GLU A 12 11.21 -9.00 0.54
CA GLU A 12 11.01 -9.72 -0.72
C GLU A 12 9.93 -10.80 -0.65
N LEU A 13 9.86 -11.53 0.45
CA LEU A 13 8.86 -12.60 0.59
C LEU A 13 7.45 -12.03 0.67
N ASN A 14 7.26 -10.97 1.43
CA ASN A 14 5.96 -10.31 1.53
C ASN A 14 5.57 -9.67 0.21
N LEU A 15 6.51 -9.03 -0.45
CA LEU A 15 6.27 -8.39 -1.75
C LEU A 15 5.81 -9.41 -2.79
N LYS A 16 6.52 -10.55 -2.85
CA LYS A 16 6.15 -11.64 -3.76
C LYS A 16 4.78 -12.19 -3.41
N LEU A 17 4.51 -12.44 -2.13
CA LEU A 17 3.23 -12.96 -1.67
C LEU A 17 2.07 -12.05 -2.07
N PHE A 18 2.20 -10.76 -1.81
CA PHE A 18 1.15 -9.80 -2.13
C PHE A 18 0.92 -9.68 -3.64
N CYS A 19 2.01 -9.62 -4.41
CA CYS A 19 1.89 -9.52 -5.86
C CYS A 19 1.29 -10.78 -6.47
N ASP A 20 1.72 -11.96 -6.04
CA ASP A 20 1.19 -13.23 -6.54
C ASP A 20 -0.31 -13.36 -6.20
N LEU A 21 -0.69 -12.99 -4.98
CA LEU A 21 -2.08 -13.03 -4.54
C LEU A 21 -2.97 -12.09 -5.38
N LEU A 22 -2.50 -10.87 -5.58
CA LEU A 22 -3.22 -9.89 -6.38
C LEU A 22 -3.39 -10.37 -7.83
N ARG A 23 -2.32 -10.88 -8.42
CA ARG A 23 -2.36 -11.40 -9.79
C ARG A 23 -3.30 -12.59 -9.91
N ALA A 24 -3.35 -13.45 -8.91
CA ALA A 24 -4.28 -14.58 -8.88
C ALA A 24 -5.74 -14.13 -8.86
N HIS A 25 -6.00 -12.91 -8.39
CA HIS A 25 -7.35 -12.34 -8.34
C HIS A 25 -7.61 -11.35 -9.48
N GLY A 26 -6.76 -11.33 -10.50
CA GLY A 26 -7.00 -10.55 -11.71
C GLY A 26 -6.46 -9.12 -11.69
N TYR A 27 -5.67 -8.76 -10.68
CA TYR A 27 -5.03 -7.43 -10.63
C TYR A 27 -3.68 -7.45 -11.33
N ALA A 28 -3.26 -6.30 -11.84
CA ALA A 28 -1.90 -6.10 -12.35
C ALA A 28 -1.08 -5.47 -11.22
N ALA A 29 -0.23 -6.27 -10.57
CA ALA A 29 0.57 -5.82 -9.43
C ALA A 29 1.93 -5.32 -9.89
N GLU A 30 2.29 -4.10 -9.46
CA GLU A 30 3.58 -3.46 -9.74
C GLU A 30 4.38 -3.36 -8.43
N PRO A 31 5.49 -4.09 -8.30
CA PRO A 31 6.26 -4.10 -7.06
C PRO A 31 7.22 -2.91 -6.96
N VAL A 32 7.35 -2.37 -5.75
CA VAL A 32 8.35 -1.35 -5.41
C VAL A 32 9.01 -1.79 -4.11
N ARG A 33 10.29 -2.11 -4.16
CA ARG A 33 11.06 -2.59 -3.01
C ARG A 33 11.65 -1.47 -2.16
N ASP A 34 11.87 -0.32 -2.76
CA ASP A 34 12.49 0.82 -2.08
C ASP A 34 11.46 1.94 -1.96
N GLY A 35 11.09 2.28 -0.73
CA GLY A 35 10.10 3.33 -0.46
C GLY A 35 10.46 4.69 -1.05
N ARG A 36 11.75 4.95 -1.22
CA ARG A 36 12.21 6.22 -1.82
C ARG A 36 11.76 6.38 -3.28
N GLU A 37 11.42 5.28 -3.95
CA GLU A 37 10.94 5.29 -5.34
C GLU A 37 9.42 5.30 -5.45
N ALA A 38 8.71 5.22 -4.33
CA ALA A 38 7.26 5.00 -4.33
C ALA A 38 6.48 6.11 -5.04
N VAL A 39 6.78 7.35 -4.75
CA VAL A 39 6.06 8.49 -5.34
C VAL A 39 6.30 8.59 -6.84
N ALA A 40 7.57 8.46 -7.27
CA ALA A 40 7.90 8.48 -8.69
C ALA A 40 7.24 7.33 -9.45
N ARG A 41 7.22 6.13 -8.86
CA ARG A 41 6.58 4.97 -9.47
C ARG A 41 5.07 5.13 -9.53
N ALA A 42 4.48 5.75 -8.52
CA ALA A 42 3.04 6.04 -8.53
C ALA A 42 2.66 6.97 -9.69
N ARG A 43 3.49 7.95 -9.97
CA ARG A 43 3.27 8.85 -11.10
C ARG A 43 3.38 8.11 -12.44
N ASP A 44 4.39 7.24 -12.57
CA ASP A 44 4.62 6.49 -13.81
C ASP A 44 3.55 5.45 -14.09
N VAL A 45 3.16 4.72 -13.05
CA VAL A 45 2.21 3.61 -13.18
C VAL A 45 0.77 4.10 -13.20
N ALA A 46 0.48 5.19 -12.52
CA ALA A 46 -0.87 5.70 -12.32
C ALA A 46 -1.82 4.58 -11.82
N PRO A 47 -1.50 3.98 -10.65
CA PRO A 47 -2.29 2.85 -10.15
C PRO A 47 -3.67 3.27 -9.66
N GLU A 48 -4.55 2.31 -9.54
CA GLU A 48 -5.89 2.53 -8.99
C GLU A 48 -5.93 2.26 -7.48
N LEU A 49 -4.85 1.67 -6.94
CA LEU A 49 -4.71 1.38 -5.52
C LEU A 49 -3.22 1.28 -5.18
N ILE A 50 -2.84 1.78 -4.02
CA ILE A 50 -1.48 1.65 -3.49
C ILE A 50 -1.53 0.87 -2.20
N ILE A 51 -0.72 -0.19 -2.09
CA ILE A 51 -0.53 -0.95 -0.87
C ILE A 51 0.82 -0.52 -0.30
N MET A 52 0.83 -0.02 0.93
CA MET A 52 1.97 0.63 1.52
C MET A 52 2.38 -0.01 2.84
N ASP A 53 3.56 -0.62 2.87
CA ASP A 53 4.16 -1.06 4.13
C ASP A 53 4.61 0.16 4.93
N ILE A 54 4.32 0.17 6.23
CA ILE A 54 4.66 1.29 7.08
C ILE A 54 6.11 1.21 7.60
N GLN A 55 6.58 -0.01 7.92
CA GLN A 55 7.93 -0.19 8.45
C GLN A 55 8.91 -0.51 7.33
N MET A 56 9.58 0.50 6.82
CA MET A 56 10.61 0.35 5.79
C MET A 56 11.86 1.15 6.17
N PRO A 57 13.05 0.71 5.70
CA PRO A 57 14.27 1.50 5.90
C PRO A 57 14.22 2.78 5.07
N HIS A 58 14.97 3.77 5.48
CA HIS A 58 15.17 5.08 4.82
C HIS A 58 13.97 6.01 4.89
N VAL A 59 12.78 5.54 4.57
CA VAL A 59 11.56 6.35 4.61
C VAL A 59 10.41 5.46 5.09
N THR A 60 9.58 5.99 5.99
CA THR A 60 8.44 5.24 6.52
C THR A 60 7.24 5.33 5.57
N GLY A 61 6.38 4.33 5.61
CA GLY A 61 5.13 4.39 4.85
C GLY A 61 4.25 5.54 5.29
N TYR A 62 4.30 5.91 6.58
CA TYR A 62 3.59 7.07 7.10
C TYR A 62 3.97 8.35 6.34
N GLU A 63 5.28 8.61 6.21
CA GLU A 63 5.78 9.78 5.47
C GLU A 63 5.35 9.75 4.01
N LEU A 64 5.37 8.56 3.39
CA LEU A 64 4.97 8.40 1.99
C LEU A 64 3.48 8.63 1.79
N ILE A 65 2.64 8.20 2.72
CA ILE A 65 1.20 8.46 2.67
C ILE A 65 0.94 9.97 2.73
N LEU A 66 1.62 10.68 3.65
CA LEU A 66 1.49 12.13 3.74
C LEU A 66 1.87 12.79 2.41
N GLU A 67 2.97 12.35 1.80
CA GLU A 67 3.45 12.89 0.53
C GLU A 67 2.48 12.61 -0.62
N LEU A 68 1.96 11.38 -0.70
CA LEU A 68 0.99 10.99 -1.71
C LEU A 68 -0.29 11.81 -1.60
N LYS A 69 -0.78 12.00 -0.38
CA LYS A 69 -2.03 12.73 -0.15
C LYS A 69 -1.88 14.24 -0.27
N ALA A 70 -0.65 14.75 -0.27
CA ALA A 70 -0.36 16.17 -0.55
C ALA A 70 -0.16 16.46 -2.03
N ASP A 71 -0.05 15.44 -2.87
CA ASP A 71 0.21 15.57 -4.31
C ASP A 71 -1.11 15.61 -5.08
N GLU A 72 -1.33 16.66 -5.85
CA GLU A 72 -2.58 16.87 -6.59
C GLU A 72 -2.89 15.74 -7.58
N ALA A 73 -1.86 15.15 -8.16
CA ALA A 73 -2.03 14.06 -9.14
C ALA A 73 -2.29 12.70 -8.47
N LEU A 74 -1.90 12.53 -7.20
CA LEU A 74 -1.89 11.23 -6.53
C LEU A 74 -2.87 11.12 -5.36
N LYS A 75 -3.32 12.24 -4.82
CA LYS A 75 -4.12 12.26 -3.58
C LYS A 75 -5.43 11.49 -3.66
N ALA A 76 -5.98 11.32 -4.85
CA ALA A 76 -7.25 10.61 -5.04
C ALA A 76 -7.08 9.09 -5.07
N ILE A 77 -5.84 8.59 -5.19
CA ILE A 77 -5.58 7.14 -5.24
C ILE A 77 -5.75 6.57 -3.83
N PRO A 78 -6.60 5.55 -3.65
CA PRO A 78 -6.74 4.91 -2.34
C PRO A 78 -5.44 4.24 -1.88
N VAL A 79 -5.14 4.36 -0.60
CA VAL A 79 -3.93 3.77 0.00
C VAL A 79 -4.33 2.81 1.11
N MET A 80 -3.87 1.56 1.02
CA MET A 80 -4.03 0.56 2.07
C MET A 80 -2.71 0.42 2.81
N ALA A 81 -2.71 0.74 4.09
CA ALA A 81 -1.53 0.60 4.94
C ALA A 81 -1.41 -0.84 5.47
N VAL A 82 -0.19 -1.36 5.46
CA VAL A 82 0.13 -2.68 6.02
C VAL A 82 1.21 -2.46 7.07
N THR A 83 0.99 -2.92 8.31
CA THR A 83 1.88 -2.60 9.41
C THR A 83 1.93 -3.71 10.46
N ALA A 84 3.09 -3.85 11.13
CA ALA A 84 3.23 -4.71 12.30
C ALA A 84 2.66 -4.04 13.56
N TYR A 85 2.40 -2.74 13.52
CA TYR A 85 1.85 -1.98 14.65
C TYR A 85 0.33 -2.09 14.62
N ALA A 86 -0.25 -2.71 15.65
CA ALA A 86 -1.68 -2.97 15.74
C ALA A 86 -2.37 -2.12 16.81
N GLY A 87 -1.68 -1.14 17.39
CA GLY A 87 -2.24 -0.29 18.42
C GLY A 87 -3.24 0.73 17.86
N ARG A 88 -4.22 1.09 18.67
CA ARG A 88 -5.24 2.06 18.28
C ARG A 88 -4.63 3.41 17.87
N GLU A 89 -3.63 3.87 18.63
CA GLU A 89 -2.97 5.15 18.35
C GLU A 89 -2.23 5.12 17.02
N ASP A 90 -1.60 3.97 16.71
CA ASP A 90 -0.90 3.79 15.44
C ASP A 90 -1.89 3.80 14.28
N GLU A 91 -3.01 3.11 14.42
CA GLU A 91 -4.05 3.10 13.40
C GLU A 91 -4.61 4.50 13.17
N GLU A 92 -4.93 5.23 14.22
CA GLU A 92 -5.46 6.59 14.14
C GLU A 92 -4.48 7.52 13.44
N ARG A 93 -3.19 7.40 13.75
CA ARG A 93 -2.14 8.20 13.14
C ARG A 93 -2.02 7.91 11.65
N ILE A 94 -2.02 6.64 11.28
CA ILE A 94 -1.88 6.21 9.89
C ILE A 94 -3.12 6.62 9.07
N ARG A 95 -4.31 6.42 9.61
CA ARG A 95 -5.54 6.87 8.95
C ARG A 95 -5.61 8.39 8.87
N GLY A 96 -5.12 9.08 9.89
CA GLY A 96 -5.02 10.53 9.91
C GLY A 96 -4.08 11.07 8.84
N ALA A 97 -3.06 10.31 8.44
CA ALA A 97 -2.16 10.67 7.36
C ALA A 97 -2.84 10.54 5.98
N GLY A 98 -3.94 9.80 5.90
CA GLY A 98 -4.71 9.64 4.68
C GLY A 98 -4.89 8.21 4.20
N ALA A 99 -4.48 7.20 5.00
CA ALA A 99 -4.71 5.82 4.63
C ALA A 99 -6.21 5.51 4.61
N ASP A 100 -6.67 4.88 3.55
CA ASP A 100 -8.08 4.55 3.34
C ASP A 100 -8.44 3.19 3.94
N ALA A 101 -7.44 2.32 4.14
CA ALA A 101 -7.60 1.03 4.79
C ALA A 101 -6.34 0.70 5.59
N TYR A 102 -6.48 -0.23 6.52
CA TYR A 102 -5.41 -0.58 7.46
C TYR A 102 -5.48 -2.08 7.72
N VAL A 103 -4.35 -2.77 7.50
CA VAL A 103 -4.24 -4.20 7.76
C VAL A 103 -3.00 -4.47 8.59
N SER A 104 -3.14 -5.17 9.71
CA SER A 104 -2.02 -5.46 10.59
C SER A 104 -1.39 -6.82 10.27
N LYS A 105 -0.07 -6.90 10.43
CA LYS A 105 0.68 -8.15 10.32
C LYS A 105 0.55 -8.95 11.63
N PRO A 106 0.57 -10.29 11.57
CA PRO A 106 0.72 -11.12 10.38
C PRO A 106 -0.52 -11.05 9.50
N ILE A 107 -0.29 -11.05 8.18
CA ILE A 107 -1.37 -10.81 7.23
C ILE A 107 -2.21 -12.07 7.04
N SER A 108 -3.52 -11.92 7.24
CA SER A 108 -4.49 -12.90 6.79
C SER A 108 -4.77 -12.62 5.31
N LEU A 109 -4.59 -13.61 4.44
CA LEU A 109 -4.83 -13.43 3.01
C LEU A 109 -6.28 -13.04 2.73
N ALA A 110 -7.22 -13.59 3.49
CA ALA A 110 -8.63 -13.25 3.35
C ALA A 110 -8.90 -11.78 3.69
N ARG A 111 -8.33 -11.28 4.79
CA ARG A 111 -8.48 -9.88 5.20
C ARG A 111 -7.81 -8.93 4.22
N PHE A 112 -6.65 -9.33 3.72
CA PHE A 112 -5.92 -8.54 2.75
C PHE A 112 -6.78 -8.34 1.49
N MET A 113 -7.33 -9.41 0.93
CA MET A 113 -8.16 -9.31 -0.27
C MET A 113 -9.48 -8.61 -0.01
N GLU A 114 -10.05 -8.78 1.17
CA GLU A 114 -11.27 -8.08 1.56
C GLU A 114 -11.04 -6.56 1.58
N ALA A 115 -9.90 -6.12 2.15
CA ALA A 115 -9.54 -4.71 2.18
C ALA A 115 -9.29 -4.17 0.77
N VAL A 116 -8.62 -4.92 -0.08
CA VAL A 116 -8.37 -4.53 -1.48
C VAL A 116 -9.70 -4.33 -2.21
N ARG A 117 -10.61 -5.27 -2.10
CA ARG A 117 -11.93 -5.18 -2.75
C ARG A 117 -12.75 -4.01 -2.22
N GLY A 118 -12.62 -3.71 -0.94
CA GLY A 118 -13.32 -2.60 -0.32
C GLY A 118 -12.90 -1.23 -0.83
N LEU A 119 -11.72 -1.13 -1.44
CA LEU A 119 -11.18 0.12 -1.99
C LEU A 119 -11.37 0.25 -3.50
N GLU A 120 -12.00 -0.70 -4.12
CA GLU A 120 -12.30 -0.64 -5.56
C GLU A 120 -13.36 0.40 -5.90
#